data_1dbc58f1d2ad9fa8969483d1319cd022
#
_entry.id   1dbc58f1d2ad9fa8969483d1319cd022
#
_cell.length_a   1.000
_cell.length_b   1.000
_cell.length_c   1.000
_cell.angle_alpha   90.00
_cell.angle_beta   90.00
_cell.angle_gamma   90.00
#
_symmetry.space_group_name_H-M   'P 1'
#
loop_
_entity.id
_entity.type
_entity.pdbx_description
1 polymer ?
#
loop_
_entity_poly.entity_id
_entity_poly.type
_entity_poly.pdbx_seq_one_letter_code
_entity_poly.pdbx_strand_id
1 'polypeptide(L)'
;MTWWCDGSPVRDAEGIIADGSIRSGKTVSLSLGFCLWSMSRFSGQNFALCGKTIASLRRNVLGGLKQMLTARGYTAAERRGDNLLILRRGSVENYYYLFGGKDEASQDLIQGITLAGALFDEVALMPESFVNQATARCSVAGSKFWFNCNPEGPEHWFRKNWIGRASDKRLLYLHFTMEDNLSLTPPIKARYRAQYTGVFYERYIRGRWVAAQGLVYPFVAEHPDSYILRGTTAGMDGAFYISIDYGTHNPCSMGLWCVQRTVAVRLKESYYDSRALPVSYTHLRAHET
;
A
#
# COMPACT_ATOMS: atom_id res chain seq x y z
N MET A 1 12.42 14.36 -11.97
CA MET A 1 12.38 12.88 -12.16
C MET A 1 12.92 12.51 -13.54
N THR A 2 14.24 12.65 -13.69
CA THR A 2 14.96 12.44 -14.96
C THR A 2 15.98 11.31 -14.87
N TRP A 3 15.81 10.39 -13.91
CA TRP A 3 16.72 9.28 -13.64
C TRP A 3 16.93 8.35 -14.86
N TRP A 4 15.96 8.27 -15.74
CA TRP A 4 15.92 7.47 -16.96
C TRP A 4 16.52 8.17 -18.21
N CYS A 5 16.88 9.46 -18.08
CA CYS A 5 17.46 10.22 -19.19
C CYS A 5 18.89 9.77 -19.51
N ASP A 6 19.31 10.02 -20.74
CA ASP A 6 20.65 9.68 -21.22
C ASP A 6 21.70 10.40 -20.43
N GLY A 7 22.24 10.77 -19.81
CA GLY A 7 23.18 11.44 -18.90
C GLY A 7 23.02 11.06 -17.42
N SER A 8 22.00 10.30 -17.08
CA SER A 8 21.82 9.87 -15.68
C SER A 8 22.68 8.66 -15.37
N PRO A 9 23.44 8.66 -14.25
CA PRO A 9 24.26 7.51 -13.85
C PRO A 9 23.44 6.28 -13.45
N VAL A 10 22.12 6.46 -13.24
CA VAL A 10 21.19 5.39 -12.84
C VAL A 10 20.14 5.08 -13.91
N ARG A 11 20.36 5.51 -15.16
CA ARG A 11 19.41 5.30 -16.26
C ARG A 11 19.09 3.83 -16.55
N ASP A 12 20.06 2.95 -16.26
CA ASP A 12 19.95 1.51 -16.53
C ASP A 12 19.25 0.73 -15.39
N ALA A 13 18.79 1.43 -14.36
CA ALA A 13 17.95 0.80 -13.35
C ALA A 13 16.64 0.27 -13.97
N GLU A 14 16.19 -0.90 -13.50
CA GLU A 14 14.96 -1.56 -13.97
C GLU A 14 13.69 -0.83 -13.50
N GLY A 15 13.81 0.06 -12.54
CA GLY A 15 12.70 0.84 -12.03
C GLY A 15 13.08 1.75 -10.88
N ILE A 16 12.07 2.39 -10.31
CA ILE A 16 12.21 3.30 -9.17
C ILE A 16 11.20 2.99 -8.08
N ILE A 17 11.66 2.99 -6.83
CA ILE A 17 10.83 2.99 -5.64
C ILE A 17 10.96 4.36 -4.97
N ALA A 18 9.84 5.07 -4.82
CA ALA A 18 9.76 6.30 -4.05
C ALA A 18 8.84 6.08 -2.84
N ASP A 19 9.41 5.92 -1.66
CA ASP A 19 8.64 5.82 -0.42
C ASP A 19 8.78 7.09 0.43
N GLY A 20 8.08 7.13 1.55
CA GLY A 20 8.24 8.19 2.54
C GLY A 20 6.96 8.88 2.94
N SER A 21 7.07 10.09 3.51
CA SER A 21 5.97 10.80 4.15
C SER A 21 4.83 11.17 3.20
N ILE A 22 3.65 11.39 3.77
CA ILE A 22 2.55 12.00 3.01
C ILE A 22 2.93 13.39 2.53
N ARG A 23 2.25 13.86 1.48
CA ARG A 23 2.44 15.22 0.91
C ARG A 23 3.86 15.55 0.46
N SER A 24 4.74 14.59 0.30
CA SER A 24 6.09 14.79 -0.23
C SER A 24 6.17 15.02 -1.74
N GLY A 25 5.04 14.92 -2.47
CA GLY A 25 4.99 15.15 -3.92
C GLY A 25 5.29 13.91 -4.77
N LYS A 26 5.47 12.75 -4.16
CA LYS A 26 5.81 11.47 -4.85
C LYS A 26 4.87 11.15 -6.02
N THR A 27 3.55 11.08 -5.75
CA THR A 27 2.55 10.72 -6.77
C THR A 27 2.62 11.63 -7.99
N VAL A 28 2.70 12.95 -7.78
CA VAL A 28 2.77 13.94 -8.88
C VAL A 28 4.05 13.76 -9.70
N SER A 29 5.19 13.66 -9.01
CA SER A 29 6.50 13.55 -9.66
C SER A 29 6.66 12.22 -10.40
N LEU A 30 6.22 11.10 -9.80
CA LEU A 30 6.34 9.79 -10.44
C LEU A 30 5.37 9.65 -11.62
N SER A 31 4.11 10.03 -11.46
CA SER A 31 3.13 9.88 -12.54
C SER A 31 3.48 10.74 -13.76
N LEU A 32 3.90 11.98 -13.56
CA LEU A 32 4.38 12.82 -14.66
C LEU A 32 5.66 12.24 -15.27
N GLY A 33 6.65 11.86 -14.45
CA GLY A 33 7.90 11.25 -14.90
C GLY A 33 7.68 9.97 -15.71
N PHE A 34 6.76 9.11 -15.28
CA PHE A 34 6.37 7.89 -15.97
C PHE A 34 5.81 8.18 -17.37
N CYS A 35 4.89 9.13 -17.48
CA CYS A 35 4.33 9.50 -18.78
C CYS A 35 5.38 10.15 -19.69
N LEU A 36 6.25 11.01 -19.17
CA LEU A 36 7.32 11.61 -19.96
C LEU A 36 8.32 10.57 -20.46
N TRP A 37 8.72 9.63 -19.59
CA TRP A 37 9.57 8.51 -19.96
C TRP A 37 8.95 7.65 -21.05
N SER A 38 7.74 7.16 -20.84
CA SER A 38 7.06 6.25 -21.76
C SER A 38 6.80 6.91 -23.13
N MET A 39 6.40 8.18 -23.15
CA MET A 39 6.19 8.94 -24.39
C MET A 39 7.50 9.31 -25.13
N SER A 40 8.64 9.31 -24.45
CA SER A 40 9.95 9.55 -25.06
C SER A 40 10.63 8.29 -25.60
N ARG A 41 10.27 7.12 -25.09
CA ARG A 41 10.95 5.85 -25.39
C ARG A 41 10.12 4.89 -26.23
N PHE A 42 8.79 5.05 -26.26
CA PHE A 42 7.88 4.10 -26.86
C PHE A 42 6.82 4.78 -27.71
N SER A 43 6.33 4.07 -28.73
CA SER A 43 5.14 4.42 -29.51
C SER A 43 4.33 3.14 -29.77
N GLY A 44 3.00 3.24 -29.65
CA GLY A 44 2.08 2.11 -29.87
C GLY A 44 2.10 1.07 -28.75
N GLN A 45 2.64 1.40 -27.56
CA GLN A 45 2.80 0.42 -26.46
C GLN A 45 1.76 0.59 -25.37
N ASN A 46 1.53 -0.52 -24.64
CA ASN A 46 0.63 -0.57 -23.51
C ASN A 46 1.42 -0.38 -22.19
N PHE A 47 0.82 0.38 -21.28
CA PHE A 47 1.32 0.65 -19.93
C PHE A 47 0.23 0.39 -18.91
N ALA A 48 0.62 0.04 -17.68
CA ALA A 48 -0.31 -0.06 -16.56
C ALA A 48 -0.19 1.14 -15.62
N LEU A 49 -1.34 1.71 -15.24
CA LEU A 49 -1.48 2.61 -14.11
C LEU A 49 -2.28 1.87 -13.04
N CYS A 50 -1.64 1.52 -11.95
CA CYS A 50 -2.20 0.70 -10.89
C CYS A 50 -2.44 1.54 -9.62
N GLY A 51 -3.61 1.42 -9.03
CA GLY A 51 -3.98 2.01 -7.75
C GLY A 51 -4.78 1.01 -6.91
N LYS A 52 -5.05 1.31 -5.65
CA LYS A 52 -5.90 0.44 -4.82
C LYS A 52 -7.28 0.23 -5.46
N THR A 53 -7.85 1.28 -6.03
CA THR A 53 -9.07 1.22 -6.84
C THR A 53 -8.94 2.14 -8.04
N ILE A 54 -9.64 1.82 -9.15
CA ILE A 54 -9.68 2.70 -10.34
C ILE A 54 -10.26 4.08 -9.99
N ALA A 55 -11.24 4.14 -9.10
CA ALA A 55 -11.86 5.39 -8.66
C ALA A 55 -10.86 6.29 -7.91
N SER A 56 -10.07 5.72 -6.98
CA SER A 56 -9.02 6.47 -6.28
C SER A 56 -7.90 6.91 -7.22
N LEU A 57 -7.48 6.04 -8.14
CA LEU A 57 -6.47 6.35 -9.14
C LEU A 57 -6.88 7.52 -10.05
N ARG A 58 -8.13 7.52 -10.52
CA ARG A 58 -8.67 8.64 -11.30
C ARG A 58 -8.66 9.96 -10.53
N ARG A 59 -9.12 9.92 -9.27
CA ARG A 59 -9.20 11.11 -8.42
C ARG A 59 -7.82 11.64 -8.03
N ASN A 60 -6.93 10.75 -7.59
CA ASN A 60 -5.67 11.15 -6.97
C ASN A 60 -4.55 11.39 -7.99
N VAL A 61 -4.57 10.70 -9.12
CA VAL A 61 -3.50 10.74 -10.13
C VAL A 61 -3.98 11.42 -11.41
N LEU A 62 -5.00 10.88 -12.08
CA LEU A 62 -5.32 11.30 -13.46
C LEU A 62 -5.78 12.74 -13.59
N GLY A 63 -6.52 13.28 -12.61
CA GLY A 63 -7.02 14.64 -12.69
C GLY A 63 -5.90 15.66 -12.89
N GLY A 64 -4.93 15.67 -11.97
CA GLY A 64 -3.78 16.56 -12.04
C GLY A 64 -2.80 16.21 -13.18
N LEU A 65 -2.60 14.90 -13.42
CA LEU A 65 -1.69 14.42 -14.46
C LEU A 65 -2.12 14.89 -15.86
N LYS A 66 -3.40 14.78 -16.20
CA LYS A 66 -3.92 15.24 -17.50
C LYS A 66 -3.66 16.74 -17.72
N GLN A 67 -3.92 17.56 -16.71
CA GLN A 67 -3.63 19.00 -16.79
C GLN A 67 -2.14 19.29 -17.03
N MET A 68 -1.27 18.63 -16.29
CA MET A 68 0.18 18.81 -16.43
C MET A 68 0.70 18.37 -17.79
N LEU A 69 0.15 17.29 -18.35
CA LEU A 69 0.51 16.79 -19.67
C LEU A 69 -0.02 17.71 -20.78
N THR A 70 -1.27 18.18 -20.68
CA THR A 70 -1.85 19.12 -21.64
C THR A 70 -1.05 20.43 -21.70
N ALA A 71 -0.64 20.96 -20.55
CA ALA A 71 0.23 22.14 -20.47
C ALA A 71 1.61 21.93 -21.13
N ARG A 72 2.01 20.68 -21.41
CA ARG A 72 3.25 20.31 -22.10
C ARG A 72 3.04 19.86 -23.56
N GLY A 73 1.86 20.13 -24.12
CA GLY A 73 1.54 19.82 -25.50
C GLY A 73 1.17 18.35 -25.78
N TYR A 74 0.78 17.59 -24.73
CA TYR A 74 0.22 16.25 -24.92
C TYR A 74 -1.31 16.31 -25.04
N THR A 75 -1.88 15.49 -25.89
CA THR A 75 -3.31 15.19 -25.85
C THR A 75 -3.55 13.99 -24.92
N ALA A 76 -4.45 14.12 -23.96
CA ALA A 76 -4.79 13.09 -22.99
C ALA A 76 -6.29 12.75 -23.08
N ALA A 77 -6.62 11.71 -23.84
CA ALA A 77 -7.99 11.24 -24.04
C ALA A 77 -8.29 10.03 -23.14
N GLU A 78 -9.36 10.10 -22.35
CA GLU A 78 -9.78 9.01 -21.47
C GLU A 78 -11.01 8.31 -22.03
N ARG A 79 -10.92 6.99 -22.24
CA ARG A 79 -12.05 6.08 -22.50
C ARG A 79 -12.47 5.40 -21.21
N ARG A 80 -13.46 5.96 -20.54
CA ARG A 80 -13.84 5.50 -19.19
C ARG A 80 -14.41 4.10 -19.16
N GLY A 81 -15.15 3.68 -20.18
CA GLY A 81 -15.68 2.32 -20.32
C GLY A 81 -14.60 1.26 -20.36
N ASP A 82 -13.49 1.57 -21.02
CA ASP A 82 -12.36 0.65 -21.23
C ASP A 82 -11.29 0.79 -20.14
N ASN A 83 -11.46 1.70 -19.17
CA ASN A 83 -10.44 2.06 -18.20
C ASN A 83 -9.09 2.41 -18.84
N LEU A 84 -9.13 3.19 -19.92
CA LEU A 84 -7.99 3.48 -20.78
C LEU A 84 -7.75 4.99 -20.90
N LEU A 85 -6.51 5.42 -20.66
CA LEU A 85 -6.02 6.75 -21.01
C LEU A 85 -5.10 6.62 -22.22
N ILE A 86 -5.36 7.42 -23.27
CA ILE A 86 -4.54 7.50 -24.48
C ILE A 86 -3.78 8.81 -24.44
N LEU A 87 -2.46 8.75 -24.54
CA LEU A 87 -1.60 9.94 -24.66
C LEU A 87 -1.03 10.03 -26.06
N ARG A 88 -1.07 11.25 -26.63
CA ARG A 88 -0.52 11.56 -27.96
C ARG A 88 0.34 12.81 -27.91
N ARG A 89 1.43 12.80 -28.65
CA ARG A 89 2.25 13.97 -28.94
C ARG A 89 2.96 13.78 -30.28
N GLY A 90 2.64 14.63 -31.28
CA GLY A 90 3.10 14.42 -32.67
C GLY A 90 2.63 13.07 -33.21
N SER A 91 3.55 12.25 -33.67
CA SER A 91 3.30 10.89 -34.19
C SER A 91 3.32 9.81 -33.12
N VAL A 92 3.69 10.14 -31.86
CA VAL A 92 3.76 9.17 -30.76
C VAL A 92 2.41 9.05 -30.09
N GLU A 93 1.94 7.81 -29.95
CA GLU A 93 0.73 7.46 -29.21
C GLU A 93 1.01 6.25 -28.32
N ASN A 94 0.56 6.28 -27.05
CA ASN A 94 0.65 5.16 -26.13
C ASN A 94 -0.64 5.00 -25.33
N TYR A 95 -0.86 3.78 -24.79
CA TYR A 95 -2.09 3.32 -24.15
C TYR A 95 -1.84 2.99 -22.69
N TYR A 96 -2.57 3.63 -21.77
CA TYR A 96 -2.38 3.46 -20.33
C TYR A 96 -3.64 2.88 -19.71
N TYR A 97 -3.61 1.58 -19.42
CA TYR A 97 -4.70 0.85 -18.81
C TYR A 97 -4.74 1.07 -17.30
N LEU A 98 -5.91 1.36 -16.77
CA LEU A 98 -6.14 1.63 -15.36
C LEU A 98 -6.57 0.34 -14.65
N PHE A 99 -5.82 -0.08 -13.64
CA PHE A 99 -6.12 -1.26 -12.84
C PHE A 99 -6.31 -0.92 -11.37
N GLY A 100 -7.25 -1.62 -10.73
CA GLY A 100 -7.47 -1.58 -9.28
C GLY A 100 -6.95 -2.86 -8.64
N GLY A 101 -5.95 -2.76 -7.77
CA GLY A 101 -5.43 -3.86 -6.96
C GLY A 101 -6.06 -3.87 -5.57
N LYS A 102 -7.36 -4.20 -5.46
CA LYS A 102 -8.09 -4.15 -4.20
C LYS A 102 -7.90 -5.41 -3.35
N ASP A 103 -7.86 -6.57 -3.99
CA ASP A 103 -7.85 -7.88 -3.39
C ASP A 103 -7.05 -8.87 -4.26
N GLU A 104 -6.88 -10.11 -3.79
CA GLU A 104 -6.12 -11.14 -4.48
C GLU A 104 -6.69 -11.50 -5.87
N ALA A 105 -8.01 -11.41 -6.06
CA ALA A 105 -8.64 -11.68 -7.36
C ALA A 105 -8.30 -10.59 -8.41
N SER A 106 -7.84 -9.42 -7.97
CA SER A 106 -7.45 -8.34 -8.87
C SER A 106 -6.29 -8.70 -9.81
N GLN A 107 -5.48 -9.71 -9.47
CA GLN A 107 -4.41 -10.20 -10.36
C GLN A 107 -4.94 -10.73 -11.70
N ASP A 108 -6.18 -11.24 -11.75
CA ASP A 108 -6.78 -11.77 -12.96
C ASP A 108 -7.09 -10.68 -14.00
N LEU A 109 -7.31 -9.45 -13.54
CA LEU A 109 -7.62 -8.30 -14.41
C LEU A 109 -6.45 -7.91 -15.32
N ILE A 110 -5.22 -8.25 -14.95
CA ILE A 110 -4.00 -7.87 -15.69
C ILE A 110 -3.41 -9.04 -16.49
N GLN A 111 -4.11 -10.17 -16.51
CA GLN A 111 -3.68 -11.33 -17.31
C GLN A 111 -3.85 -11.06 -18.81
N GLY A 112 -2.95 -11.65 -19.61
CA GLY A 112 -3.03 -11.60 -21.08
C GLY A 112 -2.56 -10.31 -21.73
N ILE A 113 -2.25 -9.24 -20.98
CA ILE A 113 -1.70 -8.00 -21.56
C ILE A 113 -0.17 -8.01 -21.53
N THR A 114 0.45 -7.51 -22.59
CA THR A 114 1.89 -7.23 -22.64
C THR A 114 2.09 -5.74 -22.38
N LEU A 115 2.98 -5.40 -21.45
CA LEU A 115 3.24 -4.05 -20.98
C LEU A 115 4.68 -3.61 -21.27
N ALA A 116 4.84 -2.34 -21.60
CA ALA A 116 6.14 -1.66 -21.68
C ALA A 116 6.53 -0.96 -20.37
N GLY A 117 5.68 -1.02 -19.35
CA GLY A 117 5.96 -0.52 -18.02
C GLY A 117 4.72 -0.41 -17.15
N ALA A 118 4.94 -0.29 -15.84
CA ALA A 118 3.85 -0.18 -14.86
C ALA A 118 4.18 0.87 -13.80
N LEU A 119 3.19 1.71 -13.48
CA LEU A 119 3.20 2.64 -12.35
C LEU A 119 2.22 2.16 -11.30
N PHE A 120 2.70 2.07 -10.06
CA PHE A 120 1.90 1.67 -8.89
C PHE A 120 1.80 2.85 -7.91
N ASP A 121 0.62 3.42 -7.78
CA ASP A 121 0.32 4.47 -6.82
C ASP A 121 -0.21 3.87 -5.52
N GLU A 122 0.43 4.17 -4.40
CA GLU A 122 0.16 3.57 -3.09
C GLU A 122 0.33 2.03 -3.08
N VAL A 123 1.43 1.53 -3.63
CA VAL A 123 1.68 0.08 -3.82
C VAL A 123 1.58 -0.74 -2.52
N ALA A 124 1.89 -0.16 -1.38
CA ALA A 124 1.76 -0.84 -0.08
C ALA A 124 0.29 -1.18 0.28
N LEU A 125 -0.70 -0.62 -0.39
CA LEU A 125 -2.12 -0.93 -0.19
C LEU A 125 -2.65 -2.02 -1.13
N MET A 126 -1.80 -2.58 -2.00
CA MET A 126 -2.16 -3.61 -2.97
C MET A 126 -1.70 -4.99 -2.49
N PRO A 127 -2.36 -6.08 -2.92
CA PRO A 127 -1.85 -7.43 -2.70
C PRO A 127 -0.53 -7.68 -3.43
N GLU A 128 0.35 -8.46 -2.83
CA GLU A 128 1.62 -8.84 -3.44
C GLU A 128 1.43 -9.61 -4.75
N SER A 129 0.44 -10.51 -4.81
CA SER A 129 0.07 -11.28 -6.00
C SER A 129 -0.23 -10.39 -7.21
N PHE A 130 -1.02 -9.33 -7.01
CA PHE A 130 -1.35 -8.36 -8.06
C PHE A 130 -0.10 -7.64 -8.58
N VAL A 131 0.78 -7.18 -7.68
CA VAL A 131 2.00 -6.46 -8.08
C VAL A 131 2.98 -7.39 -8.81
N ASN A 132 3.14 -8.63 -8.34
CA ASN A 132 3.97 -9.63 -9.00
C ASN A 132 3.43 -9.98 -10.39
N GLN A 133 2.11 -10.13 -10.53
CA GLN A 133 1.47 -10.38 -11.82
C GLN A 133 1.67 -9.21 -12.79
N ALA A 134 1.43 -7.97 -12.32
CA ALA A 134 1.59 -6.78 -13.16
C ALA A 134 3.03 -6.59 -13.63
N THR A 135 4.02 -6.78 -12.77
CA THR A 135 5.43 -6.68 -13.13
C THR A 135 5.87 -7.78 -14.07
N ALA A 136 5.33 -9.01 -13.93
CA ALA A 136 5.58 -10.11 -14.86
C ALA A 136 5.03 -9.85 -16.29
N ARG A 137 4.07 -8.95 -16.46
CA ARG A 137 3.56 -8.52 -17.78
C ARG A 137 4.45 -7.50 -18.48
N CYS A 138 5.39 -6.88 -17.78
CA CYS A 138 6.33 -5.91 -18.37
C CYS A 138 7.47 -6.63 -19.09
N SER A 139 7.17 -7.15 -20.28
CA SER A 139 8.09 -7.97 -21.10
C SER A 139 8.59 -7.30 -22.38
N VAL A 140 8.18 -6.04 -22.62
CA VAL A 140 8.72 -5.24 -23.73
C VAL A 140 10.15 -4.80 -23.37
N ALA A 141 11.08 -4.88 -24.33
CA ALA A 141 12.45 -4.45 -24.12
C ALA A 141 12.55 -2.99 -23.62
N GLY A 142 13.29 -2.76 -22.55
CA GLY A 142 13.41 -1.45 -21.92
C GLY A 142 12.26 -1.09 -20.98
N SER A 143 11.33 -2.02 -20.67
CA SER A 143 10.27 -1.81 -19.69
C SER A 143 10.84 -1.45 -18.32
N LYS A 144 10.08 -0.65 -17.54
CA LYS A 144 10.49 -0.19 -16.22
C LYS A 144 9.32 -0.20 -15.23
N PHE A 145 9.66 -0.37 -13.94
CA PHE A 145 8.70 -0.35 -12.82
C PHE A 145 8.80 0.96 -12.05
N TRP A 146 7.66 1.53 -11.73
CA TRP A 146 7.58 2.78 -10.97
C TRP A 146 6.66 2.59 -9.77
N PHE A 147 7.21 2.66 -8.57
CA PHE A 147 6.48 2.42 -7.33
C PHE A 147 6.48 3.65 -6.46
N ASN A 148 5.31 4.00 -5.92
CA ASN A 148 5.23 4.96 -4.84
C ASN A 148 4.38 4.39 -3.69
N CYS A 149 4.75 4.70 -2.44
CA CYS A 149 3.98 4.37 -1.26
C CYS A 149 4.29 5.28 -0.07
N ASN A 150 3.39 5.23 0.90
CA ASN A 150 3.68 5.63 2.26
C ASN A 150 4.07 4.37 3.07
N PRO A 151 4.90 4.51 4.12
CA PRO A 151 5.31 3.37 4.94
C PRO A 151 4.17 2.75 5.72
N GLU A 152 4.26 1.43 5.88
CA GLU A 152 3.45 0.59 6.72
C GLU A 152 4.29 -0.05 7.86
N GLY A 153 4.00 -1.27 8.26
CA GLY A 153 4.81 -2.00 9.23
C GLY A 153 6.14 -2.48 8.66
N PRO A 154 7.15 -2.73 9.50
CA PRO A 154 8.48 -3.18 9.06
C PRO A 154 8.45 -4.57 8.42
N GLU A 155 7.46 -5.39 8.77
CA GLU A 155 7.27 -6.74 8.25
C GLU A 155 6.45 -6.78 6.95
N HIS A 156 6.03 -5.63 6.44
CA HIS A 156 5.22 -5.53 5.24
C HIS A 156 5.94 -6.14 4.02
N TRP A 157 5.23 -6.91 3.19
CA TRP A 157 5.77 -7.63 2.04
C TRP A 157 6.55 -6.72 1.08
N PHE A 158 6.04 -5.50 0.80
CA PHE A 158 6.70 -4.57 -0.13
C PHE A 158 8.04 -4.08 0.42
N ARG A 159 8.12 -3.83 1.75
CA ARG A 159 9.37 -3.47 2.39
C ARG A 159 10.40 -4.60 2.32
N LYS A 160 9.99 -5.84 2.61
CA LYS A 160 10.90 -7.00 2.61
C LYS A 160 11.33 -7.39 1.20
N ASN A 161 10.37 -7.53 0.29
CA ASN A 161 10.59 -8.19 -1.00
C ASN A 161 10.98 -7.22 -2.12
N TRP A 162 10.75 -5.90 -1.93
CA TRP A 162 11.07 -4.88 -2.92
C TRP A 162 12.06 -3.84 -2.40
N ILE A 163 11.77 -3.11 -1.32
CA ILE A 163 12.68 -2.09 -0.78
C ILE A 163 13.96 -2.73 -0.26
N GLY A 164 13.86 -3.78 0.58
CA GLY A 164 15.01 -4.49 1.14
C GLY A 164 15.86 -5.23 0.11
N ARG A 165 15.30 -5.46 -1.09
CA ARG A 165 15.97 -6.11 -2.22
C ARG A 165 16.11 -5.20 -3.44
N ALA A 166 16.06 -3.89 -3.24
CA ALA A 166 16.11 -2.93 -4.35
C ALA A 166 17.40 -3.06 -5.17
N SER A 167 18.53 -3.27 -4.51
CA SER A 167 19.82 -3.50 -5.16
C SER A 167 19.81 -4.77 -6.03
N ASP A 168 19.36 -5.91 -5.48
CA ASP A 168 19.28 -7.19 -6.21
C ASP A 168 18.39 -7.07 -7.45
N LYS A 169 17.32 -6.29 -7.35
CA LYS A 169 16.35 -6.04 -8.43
C LYS A 169 16.77 -4.88 -9.34
N ARG A 170 17.96 -4.30 -9.13
CA ARG A 170 18.46 -3.14 -9.88
C ARG A 170 17.48 -1.97 -9.89
N LEU A 171 16.82 -1.70 -8.75
CA LEU A 171 15.86 -0.61 -8.60
C LEU A 171 16.53 0.59 -7.91
N LEU A 172 16.23 1.78 -8.41
CA LEU A 172 16.56 3.03 -7.73
C LEU A 172 15.60 3.22 -6.55
N TYR A 173 16.14 3.25 -5.34
CA TYR A 173 15.36 3.53 -4.13
C TYR A 173 15.58 4.97 -3.67
N LEU A 174 14.50 5.72 -3.53
CA LEU A 174 14.51 7.09 -3.04
C LEU A 174 13.48 7.24 -1.91
N HIS A 175 13.93 7.85 -0.81
CA HIS A 175 13.09 8.18 0.32
C HIS A 175 12.76 9.68 0.30
N PHE A 176 11.47 10.01 0.45
CA PHE A 176 10.96 11.38 0.41
C PHE A 176 10.28 11.76 1.72
N THR A 177 10.52 12.98 2.15
CA THR A 177 9.85 13.59 3.29
C THR A 177 8.98 14.76 2.84
N MET A 178 8.16 15.29 3.74
CA MET A 178 7.36 16.48 3.46
C MET A 178 8.24 17.71 3.16
N GLU A 179 9.50 17.68 3.61
CA GLU A 179 10.46 18.79 3.40
C GLU A 179 10.87 18.89 1.93
N ASP A 180 10.87 17.78 1.20
CA ASP A 180 11.20 17.72 -0.22
C ASP A 180 10.12 18.35 -1.12
N ASN A 181 8.94 18.63 -0.57
CA ASN A 181 7.86 19.29 -1.28
C ASN A 181 7.94 20.81 -1.12
N LEU A 182 8.55 21.47 -2.08
CA LEU A 182 8.72 22.92 -2.10
C LEU A 182 7.41 23.70 -2.27
N SER A 183 6.31 23.05 -2.69
CA SER A 183 5.01 23.70 -2.82
C SER A 183 4.25 23.84 -1.49
N LEU A 184 4.69 23.16 -0.43
CA LEU A 184 4.09 23.26 0.89
C LEU A 184 4.71 24.41 1.69
N THR A 185 3.84 25.33 2.12
CA THR A 185 4.26 26.43 2.99
C THR A 185 4.55 25.96 4.42
N PRO A 186 5.40 26.66 5.20
CA PRO A 186 5.68 26.28 6.58
C PRO A 186 4.45 26.11 7.48
N PRO A 187 3.40 26.98 7.41
CA PRO A 187 2.17 26.77 8.18
C PRO A 187 1.43 25.47 7.83
N ILE A 188 1.42 25.08 6.55
CA ILE A 188 0.80 23.81 6.13
C ILE A 188 1.58 22.63 6.68
N LYS A 189 2.92 22.66 6.61
CA LYS A 189 3.78 21.61 7.17
C LYS A 189 3.59 21.50 8.69
N ALA A 190 3.52 22.62 9.42
CA ALA A 190 3.27 22.64 10.85
C ALA A 190 1.92 22.01 11.22
N ARG A 191 0.87 22.34 10.45
CA ARG A 191 -0.46 21.73 10.63
C ARG A 191 -0.44 20.21 10.52
N TYR A 192 0.22 19.66 9.49
CA TYR A 192 0.34 18.21 9.32
C TYR A 192 1.13 17.56 10.46
N ARG A 193 2.22 18.18 10.92
CA ARG A 193 2.99 17.68 12.07
C ARG A 193 2.18 17.65 13.36
N ALA A 194 1.31 18.63 13.59
CA ALA A 194 0.45 18.70 14.76
C ALA A 194 -0.74 17.72 14.69
N GLN A 195 -1.13 17.28 13.49
CA GLN A 195 -2.30 16.41 13.27
C GLN A 195 -2.03 14.94 13.65
N TYR A 196 -0.78 14.49 13.58
CA TYR A 196 -0.41 13.09 13.78
C TYR A 196 0.45 12.92 15.03
N THR A 197 0.26 11.79 15.72
CA THR A 197 1.03 11.41 16.90
C THR A 197 1.43 9.93 16.83
N GLY A 198 2.35 9.48 17.67
CA GLY A 198 2.75 8.08 17.79
C GLY A 198 3.18 7.45 16.45
N VAL A 199 2.71 6.25 16.18
CA VAL A 199 3.06 5.49 14.96
C VAL A 199 2.67 6.21 13.67
N PHE A 200 1.56 6.96 13.67
CA PHE A 200 1.12 7.71 12.49
C PHE A 200 2.03 8.90 12.20
N TYR A 201 2.59 9.53 13.25
CA TYR A 201 3.61 10.56 13.06
C TYR A 201 4.87 9.98 12.42
N GLU A 202 5.35 8.84 12.91
CA GLU A 202 6.53 8.17 12.34
C GLU A 202 6.30 7.73 10.89
N ARG A 203 5.15 7.15 10.57
CA ARG A 203 4.83 6.70 9.20
C ARG A 203 4.56 7.86 8.25
N TYR A 204 3.66 8.76 8.63
CA TYR A 204 3.10 9.75 7.70
C TYR A 204 3.90 11.05 7.65
N ILE A 205 4.54 11.44 8.77
CA ILE A 205 5.35 12.66 8.80
C ILE A 205 6.82 12.36 8.56
N ARG A 206 7.38 11.38 9.28
CA ARG A 206 8.78 11.01 9.14
C ARG A 206 9.07 10.01 8.02
N GLY A 207 8.03 9.39 7.46
CA GLY A 207 8.18 8.42 6.37
C GLY A 207 8.83 7.11 6.79
N ARG A 208 8.70 6.67 8.05
CA ARG A 208 9.39 5.50 8.59
C ARG A 208 8.54 4.25 8.58
N TRP A 209 9.14 3.14 8.21
CA TRP A 209 8.55 1.81 8.32
C TRP A 209 8.65 1.32 9.76
N VAL A 210 7.63 1.57 10.55
CA VAL A 210 7.61 1.23 11.97
C VAL A 210 6.42 0.35 12.31
N ALA A 211 6.63 -0.58 13.25
CA ALA A 211 5.53 -1.35 13.81
C ALA A 211 4.54 -0.40 14.48
N ALA A 212 3.27 -0.75 14.44
CA ALA A 212 2.29 -0.13 15.30
C ALA A 212 2.65 -0.52 16.76
N GLN A 213 3.57 0.21 17.34
CA GLN A 213 3.82 0.14 18.77
C GLN A 213 2.77 1.00 19.44
N GLY A 214 1.77 0.37 19.94
CA GLY A 214 0.72 0.97 20.74
C GLY A 214 -0.18 -0.15 21.18
N LEU A 215 -0.21 -0.38 22.47
CA LEU A 215 -1.30 -1.11 23.08
C LEU A 215 -2.58 -0.38 22.63
N VAL A 216 -3.56 -1.12 22.10
CA VAL A 216 -4.88 -0.54 21.75
C VAL A 216 -5.47 0.15 22.97
N TYR A 217 -5.09 -0.32 24.16
CA TYR A 217 -5.46 0.21 25.47
C TYR A 217 -4.19 0.50 26.30
N PRO A 218 -3.46 1.62 26.06
CA PRO A 218 -2.22 1.94 26.78
C PRO A 218 -2.45 2.06 28.30
N PHE A 219 -3.61 2.54 28.71
CA PHE A 219 -3.99 2.65 30.12
C PHE A 219 -3.99 1.31 30.89
N VAL A 220 -4.18 0.18 30.19
CA VAL A 220 -4.08 -1.15 30.82
C VAL A 220 -2.63 -1.45 31.22
N ALA A 221 -1.64 -1.02 30.45
CA ALA A 221 -0.24 -1.16 30.79
C ALA A 221 0.23 -0.15 31.83
N GLU A 222 -0.32 1.06 31.82
CA GLU A 222 -0.01 2.11 32.79
C GLU A 222 -0.60 1.82 34.18
N HIS A 223 -1.79 1.19 34.21
CA HIS A 223 -2.53 0.88 35.46
C HIS A 223 -3.03 -0.57 35.46
N PRO A 224 -2.15 -1.60 35.41
CA PRO A 224 -2.56 -2.99 35.24
C PRO A 224 -3.48 -3.48 36.34
N ASP A 225 -3.27 -3.05 37.58
CA ASP A 225 -4.07 -3.48 38.75
C ASP A 225 -5.52 -2.96 38.73
N SER A 226 -5.82 -1.95 37.91
CA SER A 226 -7.19 -1.46 37.72
C SER A 226 -7.97 -2.28 36.68
N TYR A 227 -7.29 -3.03 35.81
CA TYR A 227 -7.90 -3.73 34.67
C TYR A 227 -7.62 -5.24 34.66
N ILE A 228 -6.62 -5.70 35.38
CA ILE A 228 -6.21 -7.12 35.45
C ILE A 228 -6.58 -7.67 36.83
N LEU A 229 -7.57 -8.54 36.85
CA LEU A 229 -7.89 -9.30 38.06
C LEU A 229 -6.86 -10.39 38.28
N ARG A 230 -6.20 -10.37 39.45
CA ARG A 230 -5.25 -11.40 39.86
C ARG A 230 -5.92 -12.34 40.85
N GLY A 231 -5.94 -13.63 40.56
CA GLY A 231 -6.51 -14.63 41.44
C GLY A 231 -7.26 -15.73 40.70
N THR A 232 -8.04 -16.50 41.44
CA THR A 232 -8.87 -17.57 40.84
C THR A 232 -10.15 -17.02 40.24
N THR A 233 -10.54 -17.57 39.09
CA THR A 233 -11.85 -17.31 38.48
C THR A 233 -12.94 -18.28 38.98
N ALA A 234 -12.59 -19.18 39.91
CA ALA A 234 -13.51 -20.13 40.50
C ALA A 234 -14.63 -19.37 41.26
N GLY A 235 -15.88 -19.71 40.95
CA GLY A 235 -17.05 -19.09 41.60
C GLY A 235 -17.51 -17.75 40.99
N MET A 236 -16.99 -17.34 39.83
CA MET A 236 -17.57 -16.23 39.10
C MET A 236 -18.98 -16.58 38.61
N ASP A 237 -19.94 -15.80 39.05
CA ASP A 237 -21.34 -15.92 38.64
C ASP A 237 -21.68 -14.86 37.58
N GLY A 238 -22.14 -15.29 36.39
CA GLY A 238 -22.48 -14.42 35.27
C GLY A 238 -22.78 -15.21 34.00
N ALA A 239 -23.13 -14.49 32.95
CA ALA A 239 -23.29 -15.07 31.62
C ALA A 239 -21.94 -15.26 30.94
N PHE A 240 -21.71 -16.44 30.36
CA PHE A 240 -20.48 -16.73 29.66
C PHE A 240 -20.66 -16.52 28.14
N TYR A 241 -19.67 -15.88 27.52
CA TYR A 241 -19.65 -15.60 26.08
C TYR A 241 -18.30 -15.99 25.48
N ILE A 242 -18.33 -16.47 24.25
CA ILE A 242 -17.13 -16.67 23.44
C ILE A 242 -17.15 -15.61 22.34
N SER A 243 -16.13 -14.76 22.30
CA SER A 243 -15.89 -13.87 21.18
C SER A 243 -14.90 -14.53 20.22
N ILE A 244 -15.18 -14.45 18.93
CA ILE A 244 -14.28 -14.95 17.88
C ILE A 244 -14.09 -13.82 16.87
N ASP A 245 -12.85 -13.40 16.71
CA ASP A 245 -12.42 -12.52 15.60
C ASP A 245 -11.68 -13.37 14.59
N TYR A 246 -12.34 -13.67 13.48
CA TYR A 246 -11.83 -14.57 12.45
C TYR A 246 -11.00 -13.80 11.43
N GLY A 247 -9.67 -13.99 11.48
CA GLY A 247 -8.74 -13.43 10.52
C GLY A 247 -8.26 -14.48 9.50
N THR A 248 -8.32 -14.16 8.21
CA THR A 248 -7.73 -14.99 7.15
C THR A 248 -6.27 -14.68 6.92
N HIS A 249 -5.85 -13.45 7.15
CA HIS A 249 -4.47 -12.95 7.03
C HIS A 249 -3.85 -12.58 8.38
N ASN A 250 -4.67 -12.28 9.37
CA ASN A 250 -4.28 -12.08 10.75
C ASN A 250 -4.66 -13.31 11.58
N PRO A 251 -3.99 -13.55 12.72
CA PRO A 251 -4.37 -14.63 13.62
C PRO A 251 -5.85 -14.54 14.01
N CYS A 252 -6.53 -15.67 14.05
CA CYS A 252 -7.85 -15.77 14.66
C CYS A 252 -7.70 -15.59 16.18
N SER A 253 -8.46 -14.66 16.76
CA SER A 253 -8.49 -14.41 18.20
C SER A 253 -9.79 -14.97 18.79
N MET A 254 -9.68 -15.73 19.87
CA MET A 254 -10.81 -16.24 20.62
C MET A 254 -10.70 -15.81 22.08
N GLY A 255 -11.78 -15.30 22.66
CA GLY A 255 -11.83 -14.87 24.05
C GLY A 255 -13.02 -15.48 24.79
N LEU A 256 -12.80 -16.11 25.94
CA LEU A 256 -13.85 -16.52 26.87
C LEU A 256 -14.10 -15.40 27.87
N TRP A 257 -15.34 -14.96 27.97
CA TRP A 257 -15.76 -13.85 28.83
C TRP A 257 -16.81 -14.29 29.82
N CYS A 258 -16.74 -13.75 31.04
CA CYS A 258 -17.83 -13.75 31.99
C CYS A 258 -18.38 -12.33 32.14
N VAL A 259 -19.66 -12.15 31.89
CA VAL A 259 -20.34 -10.85 31.97
C VAL A 259 -21.24 -10.82 33.22
N GLN A 260 -20.93 -9.91 34.12
CA GLN A 260 -21.69 -9.67 35.36
C GLN A 260 -22.21 -8.24 35.34
N ARG A 261 -23.54 -8.05 35.24
CA ARG A 261 -24.17 -6.72 35.19
C ARG A 261 -23.52 -5.80 34.13
N THR A 262 -22.64 -4.88 34.56
CA THR A 262 -21.95 -3.89 33.71
C THR A 262 -20.48 -4.20 33.48
N VAL A 263 -19.98 -5.29 34.02
CA VAL A 263 -18.55 -5.67 33.92
C VAL A 263 -18.40 -6.93 33.08
N ALA A 264 -17.53 -6.88 32.10
CA ALA A 264 -17.10 -8.05 31.32
C ALA A 264 -15.66 -8.40 31.69
N VAL A 265 -15.45 -9.62 32.16
CA VAL A 265 -14.12 -10.14 32.52
C VAL A 265 -13.69 -11.18 31.52
N ARG A 266 -12.54 -10.98 30.88
CA ARG A 266 -11.93 -11.98 30.00
C ARG A 266 -11.21 -13.02 30.85
N LEU A 267 -11.69 -14.25 30.83
CA LEU A 267 -11.17 -15.36 31.62
C LEU A 267 -10.05 -16.11 30.91
N LYS A 268 -10.17 -16.25 29.58
CA LYS A 268 -9.20 -16.98 28.77
C LYS A 268 -9.11 -16.34 27.39
N GLU A 269 -7.93 -16.46 26.79
CA GLU A 269 -7.65 -15.99 25.44
C GLU A 269 -6.84 -17.04 24.69
N SER A 270 -7.14 -17.21 23.40
CA SER A 270 -6.40 -18.08 22.50
C SER A 270 -6.21 -17.38 21.16
N TYR A 271 -5.01 -17.48 20.60
CA TYR A 271 -4.68 -17.01 19.26
C TYR A 271 -4.33 -18.20 18.38
N TYR A 272 -4.88 -18.20 17.18
CA TYR A 272 -4.60 -19.20 16.17
C TYR A 272 -4.14 -18.53 14.88
N ASP A 273 -2.88 -18.77 14.47
CA ASP A 273 -2.34 -18.30 13.18
C ASP A 273 -2.54 -19.38 12.10
N SER A 274 -3.48 -19.17 11.20
CA SER A 274 -3.80 -20.09 10.10
C SER A 274 -2.64 -20.30 9.11
N ARG A 275 -1.62 -19.43 9.13
CA ARG A 275 -0.41 -19.58 8.31
C ARG A 275 0.56 -20.60 8.89
N ALA A 276 0.52 -20.79 10.20
CA ALA A 276 1.38 -21.75 10.90
C ALA A 276 0.77 -23.17 10.90
N LEU A 277 -0.56 -23.26 10.95
CA LEU A 277 -1.30 -24.54 10.99
C LEU A 277 -2.61 -24.39 10.20
N PRO A 278 -2.73 -24.95 8.98
CA PRO A 278 -3.98 -24.90 8.22
C PRO A 278 -5.02 -25.76 8.91
N VAL A 279 -6.02 -25.12 9.54
CA VAL A 279 -7.20 -25.81 10.09
C VAL A 279 -8.39 -25.51 9.23
N SER A 280 -9.04 -26.57 8.74
CA SER A 280 -10.36 -26.45 8.15
C SER A 280 -11.43 -26.24 9.23
N TYR A 281 -12.54 -25.61 8.90
CA TYR A 281 -13.70 -25.37 9.78
C TYR A 281 -14.20 -26.61 10.52
N THR A 282 -13.90 -27.82 10.03
CA THR A 282 -14.24 -29.09 10.63
C THR A 282 -13.51 -29.38 11.95
N HIS A 283 -12.35 -28.77 12.19
CA HIS A 283 -11.59 -28.97 13.44
C HIS A 283 -12.11 -28.15 14.63
N LEU A 284 -12.76 -27.01 14.37
CA LEU A 284 -13.37 -26.22 15.44
C LEU A 284 -14.63 -26.90 16.04
N ARG A 285 -15.31 -27.77 15.27
CA ARG A 285 -16.45 -28.55 15.76
C ARG A 285 -16.05 -29.79 16.62
N ALA A 286 -14.84 -30.26 16.53
CA ALA A 286 -14.40 -31.50 17.20
C ALA A 286 -14.10 -31.34 18.70
N HIS A 287 -14.14 -30.14 19.23
CA HIS A 287 -13.90 -29.84 20.65
C HIS A 287 -15.15 -29.35 21.42
N GLU A 288 -16.34 -29.54 20.84
CA GLU A 288 -17.63 -29.23 21.49
C GLU A 288 -18.25 -30.40 22.28
N THR A 289 -17.48 -31.42 22.61
CA THR A 289 -17.93 -32.51 23.51
C THR A 289 -17.21 -32.52 24.83
#